data_e2e5584d1b19cae496001d774989a4c6
#
_entry.id   e2e5584d1b19cae496001d774989a4c6
#
_cell.length_a   1.000
_cell.length_b   1.000
_cell.length_c   1.000
_cell.angle_alpha   90.00
_cell.angle_beta   90.00
_cell.angle_gamma   90.00
#
_symmetry.space_group_name_H-M   'P 1'
#
loop_
_entity.id
_entity.type
_entity.pdbx_description
1 polymer ?
#
loop_
_entity_poly.entity_id
_entity_poly.type
_entity_poly.pdbx_seq_one_letter_code
_entity_poly.pdbx_strand_id
1 'polypeptide(L)'
;MPNVTPFNSRSSADEVLHEQNLSGRVIIVTGANTGIGYETARSLAAAGATVIATCRSTEKAASTLEQLRQSDPQSTVEVAIMDLASLASVRDFCAQLSEKNIDTIICNAGLVAPHYGETSDGFEQTVGVCHVGHFLLVTTLLPSLLRASGPRVIMVSSESHRAPSRLNFAALPYPKEKFSTMKAYGQAKLCNALMAVELHRRFADQGLTACYLHPGTMVTTDIGRDSSLVRFAMLLVRPFTKTANQGAATSVFCATWAGRDELGGNYFSHCTKAKPSAETENMQASEHLWELSEQWIKERGFSV
;
A
#
# COMPACT_ATOMS: atom_id res chain seq x y z
N MET A 1 -14.17 -26.03 2.54
CA MET A 1 -14.94 -25.26 1.54
C MET A 1 -14.22 -23.92 1.43
N PRO A 2 -14.02 -23.31 0.26
CA PRO A 2 -13.47 -21.97 0.20
C PRO A 2 -14.40 -21.06 1.00
N ASN A 3 -13.85 -20.27 1.94
CA ASN A 3 -14.62 -19.30 2.69
C ASN A 3 -15.18 -18.26 1.72
N VAL A 4 -16.46 -18.41 1.40
CA VAL A 4 -17.16 -17.45 0.55
C VAL A 4 -17.36 -16.19 1.42
N THR A 5 -16.59 -15.14 1.15
CA THR A 5 -16.82 -13.88 1.83
C THR A 5 -18.15 -13.30 1.36
N PRO A 6 -18.91 -12.59 2.22
CA PRO A 6 -20.16 -11.94 1.82
C PRO A 6 -19.92 -10.74 0.88
N PHE A 7 -18.66 -10.36 0.68
CA PHE A 7 -18.26 -9.17 -0.07
C PHE A 7 -17.91 -9.47 -1.53
N ASN A 8 -18.03 -8.47 -2.38
CA ASN A 8 -17.83 -8.59 -3.83
C ASN A 8 -17.24 -7.30 -4.45
N SER A 9 -17.23 -7.24 -5.78
CA SER A 9 -16.67 -6.11 -6.53
C SER A 9 -17.36 -4.76 -6.29
N ARG A 10 -18.58 -4.73 -5.74
CA ARG A 10 -19.36 -3.52 -5.46
C ARG A 10 -19.32 -3.12 -3.99
N SER A 11 -18.83 -3.98 -3.11
CA SER A 11 -18.75 -3.68 -1.68
C SER A 11 -17.86 -2.46 -1.44
N SER A 12 -18.30 -1.64 -0.50
CA SER A 12 -17.57 -0.47 -0.01
C SER A 12 -16.73 -0.82 1.23
N ALA A 13 -15.79 0.04 1.60
CA ALA A 13 -15.02 -0.10 2.83
C ALA A 13 -15.92 -0.04 4.07
N ASP A 14 -16.95 0.81 4.05
CA ASP A 14 -17.89 0.95 5.17
C ASP A 14 -18.74 -0.32 5.33
N GLU A 15 -19.15 -0.99 4.24
CA GLU A 15 -19.85 -2.27 4.31
C GLU A 15 -18.95 -3.38 4.88
N VAL A 16 -17.66 -3.41 4.50
CA VAL A 16 -16.70 -4.39 5.01
C VAL A 16 -16.46 -4.21 6.51
N LEU A 17 -16.50 -2.97 7.01
CA LEU A 17 -16.26 -2.63 8.40
C LEU A 17 -17.56 -2.57 9.25
N HIS A 18 -18.72 -2.75 8.63
CA HIS A 18 -19.98 -2.81 9.34
C HIS A 18 -19.90 -3.86 10.47
N GLU A 19 -20.24 -3.50 11.69
CA GLU A 19 -20.13 -4.35 12.88
C GLU A 19 -18.70 -4.67 13.37
N GLN A 20 -17.64 -4.18 12.71
CA GLN A 20 -16.27 -4.32 13.20
C GLN A 20 -15.98 -3.28 14.30
N ASN A 21 -15.32 -3.72 15.36
CA ASN A 21 -14.79 -2.81 16.38
C ASN A 21 -13.26 -2.92 16.38
N LEU A 22 -12.61 -1.85 15.97
CA LEU A 22 -11.14 -1.76 15.87
C LEU A 22 -10.51 -0.97 17.02
N SER A 23 -11.24 -0.73 18.12
CA SER A 23 -10.73 -0.02 19.28
C SER A 23 -9.44 -0.67 19.79
N GLY A 24 -8.44 0.16 20.07
CA GLY A 24 -7.11 -0.29 20.50
C GLY A 24 -6.18 -0.76 19.38
N ARG A 25 -6.62 -0.79 18.12
CA ARG A 25 -5.74 -1.08 16.98
C ARG A 25 -5.06 0.19 16.47
N VAL A 26 -3.76 0.11 16.20
CA VAL A 26 -2.98 1.19 15.60
C VAL A 26 -2.64 0.81 14.16
N ILE A 27 -3.11 1.59 13.20
CA ILE A 27 -3.01 1.28 11.78
C ILE A 27 -2.35 2.44 11.02
N ILE A 28 -1.26 2.17 10.31
CA ILE A 28 -0.63 3.14 9.42
C ILE A 28 -1.21 2.99 8.01
N VAL A 29 -1.60 4.11 7.39
CA VAL A 29 -2.03 4.16 5.99
C VAL A 29 -1.17 5.15 5.22
N THR A 30 -0.39 4.67 4.25
CA THR A 30 0.45 5.56 3.44
C THR A 30 -0.32 6.20 2.30
N GLY A 31 -0.02 7.48 2.01
CA GLY A 31 -0.67 8.23 0.93
C GLY A 31 -2.17 8.46 1.16
N ALA A 32 -2.54 8.80 2.39
CA ALA A 32 -3.92 8.94 2.84
C ALA A 32 -4.56 10.31 2.54
N ASN A 33 -3.93 11.14 1.72
CA ASN A 33 -4.43 12.51 1.45
C ASN A 33 -5.57 12.56 0.42
N THR A 34 -5.83 11.50 -0.32
CA THR A 34 -6.88 11.48 -1.36
C THR A 34 -7.22 10.05 -1.78
N GLY A 35 -8.36 9.88 -2.44
CA GLY A 35 -8.74 8.65 -3.12
C GLY A 35 -8.84 7.44 -2.20
N ILE A 36 -8.29 6.32 -2.62
CA ILE A 36 -8.35 5.04 -1.89
C ILE A 36 -7.71 5.14 -0.51
N GLY A 37 -6.55 5.80 -0.40
CA GLY A 37 -5.86 5.94 0.89
C GLY A 37 -6.66 6.76 1.90
N TYR A 38 -7.29 7.85 1.46
CA TYR A 38 -8.17 8.66 2.29
C TYR A 38 -9.37 7.84 2.80
N GLU A 39 -10.07 7.16 1.90
CA GLU A 39 -11.24 6.34 2.27
C GLU A 39 -10.85 5.15 3.16
N THR A 40 -9.68 4.54 2.93
CA THR A 40 -9.15 3.50 3.80
C THR A 40 -8.91 4.04 5.22
N ALA A 41 -8.26 5.20 5.35
CA ALA A 41 -7.99 5.83 6.65
C ALA A 41 -9.28 6.24 7.35
N ARG A 42 -10.21 6.88 6.62
CA ARG A 42 -11.50 7.34 7.13
C ARG A 42 -12.34 6.16 7.66
N SER A 43 -12.50 5.11 6.86
CA SER A 43 -13.36 3.98 7.24
C SER A 43 -12.78 3.20 8.43
N LEU A 44 -11.45 3.00 8.50
CA LEU A 44 -10.80 2.34 9.64
C LEU A 44 -10.94 3.16 10.92
N ALA A 45 -10.79 4.48 10.82
CA ALA A 45 -10.96 5.38 11.95
C ALA A 45 -12.41 5.39 12.45
N ALA A 46 -13.40 5.41 11.55
CA ALA A 46 -14.80 5.31 11.89
C ALA A 46 -15.17 3.98 12.57
N ALA A 47 -14.42 2.90 12.32
CA ALA A 47 -14.56 1.63 13.02
C ALA A 47 -13.82 1.57 14.37
N GLY A 48 -13.22 2.69 14.83
CA GLY A 48 -12.60 2.84 16.15
C GLY A 48 -11.08 2.62 16.18
N ALA A 49 -10.41 2.42 15.04
CA ALA A 49 -8.94 2.32 15.02
C ALA A 49 -8.28 3.68 15.28
N THR A 50 -7.12 3.68 15.93
CA THR A 50 -6.17 4.80 15.87
C THR A 50 -5.44 4.74 14.53
N VAL A 51 -5.74 5.67 13.63
CA VAL A 51 -5.16 5.69 12.29
C VAL A 51 -4.06 6.74 12.20
N ILE A 52 -2.85 6.31 11.81
CA ILE A 52 -1.74 7.19 11.45
C ILE A 52 -1.74 7.31 9.92
N ALA A 53 -2.34 8.39 9.43
CA ALA A 53 -2.45 8.70 8.01
C ALA A 53 -1.20 9.46 7.55
N THR A 54 -0.46 9.00 6.53
CA THR A 54 0.71 9.72 6.07
C THR A 54 0.48 10.50 4.78
N CYS A 55 1.03 11.69 4.72
CA CYS A 55 1.01 12.60 3.58
C CYS A 55 2.42 13.11 3.30
N ARG A 56 2.70 13.46 2.02
CA ARG A 56 4.06 13.87 1.62
C ARG A 56 4.41 15.35 1.93
N SER A 57 3.43 16.19 2.27
CA SER A 57 3.68 17.61 2.57
C SER A 57 2.78 18.12 3.68
N THR A 58 3.21 19.19 4.34
CA THR A 58 2.50 19.85 5.44
C THR A 58 1.12 20.33 5.03
N GLU A 59 0.98 20.91 3.82
CA GLU A 59 -0.31 21.42 3.34
C GLU A 59 -1.31 20.27 3.15
N LYS A 60 -0.85 19.13 2.57
CA LYS A 60 -1.67 17.95 2.40
C LYS A 60 -2.04 17.33 3.75
N ALA A 61 -1.12 17.32 4.70
CA ALA A 61 -1.37 16.79 6.03
C ALA A 61 -2.46 17.61 6.75
N ALA A 62 -2.36 18.94 6.74
CA ALA A 62 -3.34 19.82 7.36
C ALA A 62 -4.75 19.65 6.75
N SER A 63 -4.83 19.70 5.41
CA SER A 63 -6.10 19.50 4.70
C SER A 63 -6.70 18.10 4.95
N THR A 64 -5.88 17.06 4.99
CA THR A 64 -6.34 15.69 5.25
C THR A 64 -6.88 15.55 6.66
N LEU A 65 -6.20 16.11 7.66
CA LEU A 65 -6.63 16.08 9.05
C LEU A 65 -7.99 16.80 9.22
N GLU A 66 -8.13 17.96 8.60
CA GLU A 66 -9.38 18.71 8.61
C GLU A 66 -10.53 17.89 8.03
N GLN A 67 -10.34 17.32 6.83
CA GLN A 67 -11.37 16.49 6.17
C GLN A 67 -11.75 15.25 7.00
N LEU A 68 -10.78 14.55 7.59
CA LEU A 68 -11.04 13.38 8.43
C LEU A 68 -11.82 13.75 9.68
N ARG A 69 -11.47 14.84 10.35
CA ARG A 69 -12.20 15.35 11.52
C ARG A 69 -13.62 15.84 11.18
N GLN A 70 -13.81 16.42 10.01
CA GLN A 70 -15.15 16.82 9.55
C GLN A 70 -16.01 15.59 9.24
N SER A 71 -15.44 14.52 8.72
CA SER A 71 -16.17 13.28 8.41
C SER A 71 -16.60 12.52 9.67
N ASP A 72 -15.76 12.51 10.70
CA ASP A 72 -16.05 11.93 12.01
C ASP A 72 -15.23 12.62 13.12
N PRO A 73 -15.86 13.56 13.87
CA PRO A 73 -15.18 14.30 14.95
C PRO A 73 -14.73 13.44 16.14
N GLN A 74 -15.24 12.21 16.27
CA GLN A 74 -14.90 11.29 17.36
C GLN A 74 -13.76 10.34 16.98
N SER A 75 -13.39 10.31 15.70
CA SER A 75 -12.34 9.40 15.22
C SER A 75 -10.97 9.79 15.74
N THR A 76 -10.15 8.77 16.04
CA THR A 76 -8.76 8.96 16.46
C THR A 76 -7.84 8.89 15.24
N VAL A 77 -7.57 10.06 14.66
CA VAL A 77 -6.67 10.15 13.49
C VAL A 77 -5.51 11.08 13.78
N GLU A 78 -4.31 10.55 13.60
CA GLU A 78 -3.05 11.31 13.53
C GLU A 78 -2.66 11.45 12.05
N VAL A 79 -2.28 12.65 11.61
CA VAL A 79 -1.74 12.84 10.26
C VAL A 79 -0.28 13.24 10.36
N ALA A 80 0.59 12.44 9.76
CA ALA A 80 2.03 12.61 9.79
C ALA A 80 2.59 12.92 8.40
N ILE A 81 3.72 13.63 8.36
CA ILE A 81 4.45 13.90 7.13
C ILE A 81 5.42 12.75 6.90
N MET A 82 5.32 12.10 5.72
CA MET A 82 6.27 11.10 5.25
C MET A 82 6.30 11.12 3.72
N ASP A 83 7.44 11.44 3.16
CA ASP A 83 7.67 11.35 1.71
C ASP A 83 8.44 10.08 1.37
N LEU A 84 7.77 9.15 0.70
CA LEU A 84 8.36 7.89 0.25
C LEU A 84 9.43 8.08 -0.86
N ALA A 85 9.51 9.27 -1.45
CA ALA A 85 10.59 9.64 -2.37
C ALA A 85 11.87 10.10 -1.63
N SER A 86 11.91 10.02 -0.29
CA SER A 86 13.05 10.36 0.54
C SER A 86 13.23 9.33 1.66
N LEU A 87 14.28 8.53 1.59
CA LEU A 87 14.61 7.57 2.64
C LEU A 87 14.84 8.24 3.99
N ALA A 88 15.41 9.43 4.00
CA ALA A 88 15.56 10.23 5.23
C ALA A 88 14.19 10.58 5.85
N SER A 89 13.21 11.00 5.03
CA SER A 89 11.85 11.27 5.51
C SER A 89 11.18 10.01 6.09
N VAL A 90 11.37 8.86 5.46
CA VAL A 90 10.84 7.58 5.96
C VAL A 90 11.49 7.22 7.29
N ARG A 91 12.83 7.31 7.41
CA ARG A 91 13.56 7.06 8.66
C ARG A 91 13.05 7.96 9.79
N ASP A 92 12.94 9.27 9.54
CA ASP A 92 12.54 10.26 10.53
C ASP A 92 11.09 10.05 11.00
N PHE A 93 10.21 9.61 10.11
CA PHE A 93 8.86 9.16 10.47
C PHE A 93 8.91 7.90 11.34
N CYS A 94 9.67 6.88 10.97
CA CYS A 94 9.78 5.65 11.75
C CYS A 94 10.33 5.89 13.16
N ALA A 95 11.30 6.78 13.31
CA ALA A 95 11.89 7.13 14.60
C ALA A 95 10.85 7.66 15.61
N GLN A 96 9.80 8.35 15.14
CA GLN A 96 8.71 8.85 16.00
C GLN A 96 7.78 7.73 16.50
N LEU A 97 7.86 6.54 15.90
CA LEU A 97 6.95 5.43 16.17
C LEU A 97 7.64 4.21 16.80
N SER A 98 8.94 4.30 17.10
CA SER A 98 9.74 3.15 17.57
C SER A 98 9.18 2.48 18.83
N GLU A 99 8.57 3.26 19.73
CA GLU A 99 7.98 2.79 20.98
C GLU A 99 6.49 2.40 20.87
N LYS A 100 5.83 2.74 19.75
CA LYS A 100 4.42 2.38 19.52
C LYS A 100 4.32 0.91 19.07
N ASN A 101 3.30 0.20 19.53
CA ASN A 101 2.88 -1.06 18.92
C ASN A 101 2.06 -0.73 17.68
N ILE A 102 2.41 -1.31 16.56
CA ILE A 102 1.72 -1.10 15.28
C ILE A 102 1.03 -2.41 14.89
N ASP A 103 -0.27 -2.40 14.78
CA ASP A 103 -1.04 -3.60 14.41
C ASP A 103 -1.04 -3.85 12.90
N THR A 104 -1.11 -2.79 12.09
CA THR A 104 -1.19 -2.96 10.64
C THR A 104 -0.50 -1.80 9.90
N ILE A 105 0.25 -2.11 8.87
CA ILE A 105 0.74 -1.14 7.89
C ILE A 105 0.07 -1.42 6.54
N ILE A 106 -0.65 -0.42 6.02
CA ILE A 106 -1.24 -0.45 4.68
C ILE A 106 -0.37 0.40 3.75
N CYS A 107 0.46 -0.24 2.96
CA CYS A 107 1.34 0.36 1.96
C CYS A 107 0.51 0.74 0.72
N ASN A 108 -0.31 1.79 0.86
CA ASN A 108 -1.26 2.21 -0.17
C ASN A 108 -0.66 3.22 -1.14
N ALA A 109 0.26 4.07 -0.69
CA ALA A 109 0.84 5.11 -1.55
C ALA A 109 1.45 4.53 -2.83
N GLY A 110 1.33 5.27 -3.90
CA GLY A 110 1.91 4.91 -5.18
C GLY A 110 1.63 5.97 -6.22
N LEU A 111 2.40 5.93 -7.29
CA LEU A 111 2.23 6.84 -8.42
C LEU A 111 2.49 6.13 -9.74
N VAL A 112 2.00 6.74 -10.80
CA VAL A 112 2.33 6.41 -12.20
C VAL A 112 3.06 7.63 -12.74
N ALA A 113 4.39 7.58 -12.82
CA ALA A 113 5.19 8.69 -13.33
C ALA A 113 4.99 8.84 -14.84
N PRO A 114 4.48 9.97 -15.35
CA PRO A 114 4.27 10.17 -16.78
C PRO A 114 5.60 10.28 -17.55
N HIS A 115 6.65 10.75 -16.88
CA HIS A 115 8.01 10.92 -17.39
C HIS A 115 9.00 10.32 -16.40
N TYR A 116 10.20 10.02 -16.89
CA TYR A 116 11.30 9.61 -16.02
C TYR A 116 11.59 10.72 -15.00
N GLY A 117 11.72 10.32 -13.76
CA GLY A 117 12.15 11.13 -12.64
C GLY A 117 12.84 10.26 -11.61
N GLU A 118 13.60 10.87 -10.74
CA GLU A 118 14.29 10.19 -9.65
C GLU A 118 13.81 10.69 -8.29
N THR A 119 13.88 9.82 -7.30
CA THR A 119 13.73 10.17 -5.89
C THR A 119 14.97 10.93 -5.42
N SER A 120 14.92 11.53 -4.22
CA SER A 120 16.10 12.19 -3.61
C SER A 120 17.29 11.25 -3.41
N ASP A 121 17.03 9.94 -3.40
CA ASP A 121 18.03 8.91 -3.18
C ASP A 121 18.48 8.23 -4.49
N GLY A 122 18.07 8.78 -5.66
CA GLY A 122 18.51 8.33 -6.98
C GLY A 122 17.85 7.06 -7.50
N PHE A 123 16.65 6.71 -7.01
CA PHE A 123 15.84 5.63 -7.60
C PHE A 123 14.86 6.18 -8.63
N GLU A 124 14.56 5.41 -9.70
CA GLU A 124 13.45 5.77 -10.56
C GLU A 124 12.18 5.97 -9.69
N GLN A 125 11.47 7.04 -9.96
CA GLN A 125 10.46 7.58 -9.06
C GLN A 125 9.33 6.58 -8.75
N THR A 126 8.91 5.76 -9.72
CA THR A 126 7.83 4.79 -9.52
C THR A 126 8.27 3.64 -8.61
N VAL A 127 9.45 3.07 -8.89
CA VAL A 127 10.02 1.98 -8.06
C VAL A 127 10.41 2.54 -6.68
N GLY A 128 11.02 3.72 -6.63
CA GLY A 128 11.43 4.36 -5.39
C GLY A 128 10.27 4.58 -4.43
N VAL A 129 9.17 5.18 -4.90
CA VAL A 129 8.00 5.48 -4.07
C VAL A 129 7.15 4.24 -3.79
N CYS A 130 6.85 3.43 -4.82
CA CYS A 130 5.95 2.29 -4.64
C CYS A 130 6.60 1.14 -3.85
N HIS A 131 7.92 0.93 -3.97
CA HIS A 131 8.61 -0.21 -3.38
C HIS A 131 9.69 0.19 -2.37
N VAL A 132 10.74 0.92 -2.77
CA VAL A 132 11.92 1.12 -1.91
C VAL A 132 11.58 1.88 -0.63
N GLY A 133 10.80 2.96 -0.72
CA GLY A 133 10.32 3.71 0.45
C GLY A 133 9.45 2.86 1.38
N HIS A 134 8.57 2.02 0.83
CA HIS A 134 7.77 1.10 1.64
C HIS A 134 8.61 -0.04 2.24
N PHE A 135 9.63 -0.50 1.52
CA PHE A 135 10.54 -1.51 2.04
C PHE A 135 11.24 -0.98 3.29
N LEU A 136 11.84 0.22 3.24
CA LEU A 136 12.45 0.85 4.41
C LEU A 136 11.43 1.06 5.54
N LEU A 137 10.22 1.56 5.24
CA LEU A 137 9.17 1.78 6.23
C LEU A 137 8.86 0.49 7.01
N VAL A 138 8.57 -0.59 6.28
CA VAL A 138 8.12 -1.85 6.88
C VAL A 138 9.26 -2.53 7.65
N THR A 139 10.47 -2.57 7.10
CA THR A 139 11.63 -3.21 7.75
C THR A 139 12.06 -2.44 9.00
N THR A 140 12.04 -1.12 8.98
CA THR A 140 12.36 -0.28 10.16
C THR A 140 11.30 -0.44 11.26
N LEU A 141 10.01 -0.52 10.92
CA LEU A 141 8.91 -0.71 11.89
C LEU A 141 8.62 -2.17 12.22
N LEU A 142 9.37 -3.12 11.66
CA LEU A 142 9.16 -4.55 11.91
C LEU A 142 9.19 -4.91 13.41
N PRO A 143 10.13 -4.41 14.23
CA PRO A 143 10.10 -4.66 15.68
C PRO A 143 8.80 -4.13 16.34
N SER A 144 8.27 -3.00 15.90
CA SER A 144 7.01 -2.42 16.38
C SER A 144 5.79 -3.26 15.98
N LEU A 145 5.81 -3.80 14.75
CA LEU A 145 4.79 -4.73 14.27
C LEU A 145 4.81 -6.04 15.08
N LEU A 146 5.97 -6.65 15.27
CA LEU A 146 6.09 -7.96 15.93
C LEU A 146 5.74 -7.92 17.43
N ARG A 147 5.64 -6.74 18.06
CA ARG A 147 5.10 -6.59 19.42
C ARG A 147 3.57 -6.65 19.47
N ALA A 148 2.89 -6.44 18.35
CA ALA A 148 1.43 -6.45 18.31
C ALA A 148 0.86 -7.89 18.26
N SER A 149 -0.36 -8.07 18.76
CA SER A 149 -1.06 -9.35 18.62
C SER A 149 -1.65 -9.49 17.23
N GLY A 150 -0.96 -10.23 16.38
CA GLY A 150 -1.41 -10.51 15.04
C GLY A 150 -1.17 -9.38 14.03
N PRO A 151 0.09 -8.95 13.88
CA PRO A 151 0.46 -7.85 13.00
C PRO A 151 0.21 -8.17 11.53
N ARG A 152 -0.06 -7.12 10.74
CA ARG A 152 -0.31 -7.24 9.30
C ARG A 152 0.45 -6.21 8.48
N VAL A 153 0.88 -6.63 7.30
CA VAL A 153 1.36 -5.74 6.24
C VAL A 153 0.55 -5.98 4.98
N ILE A 154 -0.10 -4.93 4.49
CA ILE A 154 -0.96 -4.97 3.31
C ILE A 154 -0.32 -4.15 2.19
N MET A 155 0.12 -4.82 1.13
CA MET A 155 0.73 -4.15 -0.01
C MET A 155 -0.33 -3.86 -1.09
N VAL A 156 -0.64 -2.59 -1.32
CA VAL A 156 -1.55 -2.21 -2.41
C VAL A 156 -0.79 -2.27 -3.73
N SER A 157 -0.98 -3.38 -4.43
CA SER A 157 -0.47 -3.63 -5.77
C SER A 157 -1.48 -3.16 -6.84
N SER A 158 -1.51 -3.80 -7.99
CA SER A 158 -2.40 -3.54 -9.11
C SER A 158 -2.47 -4.77 -10.01
N GLU A 159 -3.50 -4.91 -10.85
CA GLU A 159 -3.49 -5.89 -11.95
C GLU A 159 -2.26 -5.72 -12.87
N SER A 160 -1.67 -4.52 -12.88
CA SER A 160 -0.44 -4.25 -13.63
C SER A 160 0.78 -5.07 -13.17
N HIS A 161 0.74 -5.69 -11.98
CA HIS A 161 1.79 -6.63 -11.53
C HIS A 161 1.91 -7.86 -12.43
N ARG A 162 0.90 -8.15 -13.23
CA ARG A 162 0.87 -9.27 -14.19
C ARG A 162 1.51 -8.94 -15.54
N ALA A 163 1.66 -7.64 -15.85
CA ALA A 163 2.19 -7.20 -17.15
C ALA A 163 3.65 -7.65 -17.37
N PRO A 164 4.55 -7.58 -16.37
CA PRO A 164 5.85 -8.25 -16.47
C PRO A 164 5.67 -9.75 -16.24
N SER A 165 6.07 -10.59 -17.21
CA SER A 165 6.10 -12.05 -17.01
C SER A 165 7.13 -12.46 -15.96
N ARG A 166 8.20 -11.66 -15.81
CA ARG A 166 9.27 -11.80 -14.81
C ARG A 166 9.77 -10.44 -14.37
N LEU A 167 10.27 -10.36 -13.13
CA LEU A 167 10.96 -9.18 -12.65
C LEU A 167 12.32 -9.06 -13.33
N ASN A 168 12.57 -7.93 -13.97
CA ASN A 168 13.85 -7.68 -14.63
C ASN A 168 14.82 -7.01 -13.65
N PHE A 169 15.52 -7.79 -12.84
CA PHE A 169 16.47 -7.31 -11.85
C PHE A 169 17.59 -6.44 -12.43
N ALA A 170 18.07 -6.76 -13.64
CA ALA A 170 19.11 -6.00 -14.32
C ALA A 170 18.64 -4.61 -14.80
N ALA A 171 17.33 -4.39 -14.85
CA ALA A 171 16.75 -3.10 -15.21
C ALA A 171 16.19 -2.35 -14.00
N LEU A 172 16.26 -2.89 -12.77
CA LEU A 172 15.88 -2.17 -11.58
C LEU A 172 17.06 -1.34 -11.06
N PRO A 173 16.82 -0.11 -10.58
CA PRO A 173 15.54 0.58 -10.43
C PRO A 173 14.96 1.28 -11.68
N TYR A 174 15.18 0.82 -12.85
CA TYR A 174 14.71 1.23 -14.17
C TYR A 174 15.54 2.37 -14.80
N PRO A 175 16.41 2.06 -15.78
CA PRO A 175 17.30 3.05 -16.38
C PRO A 175 16.52 4.01 -17.30
N LYS A 176 16.97 5.27 -17.31
CA LYS A 176 16.33 6.39 -18.03
C LYS A 176 16.10 6.09 -19.52
N GLU A 177 17.09 5.48 -20.17
CA GLU A 177 17.09 5.19 -21.61
C GLU A 177 16.03 4.15 -22.01
N LYS A 178 15.57 3.36 -21.06
CA LYS A 178 14.56 2.30 -21.28
C LYS A 178 13.23 2.62 -20.61
N PHE A 179 13.08 3.84 -20.08
CA PHE A 179 11.89 4.20 -19.34
C PHE A 179 10.63 4.11 -20.19
N SER A 180 9.65 3.48 -19.60
CA SER A 180 8.27 3.45 -20.10
C SER A 180 7.35 3.42 -18.89
N THR A 181 6.48 4.41 -18.79
CA THR A 181 5.54 4.61 -17.68
C THR A 181 4.86 3.32 -17.23
N MET A 182 4.23 2.60 -18.16
CA MET A 182 3.47 1.39 -17.82
C MET A 182 4.37 0.20 -17.48
N LYS A 183 5.56 0.11 -18.08
CA LYS A 183 6.53 -0.94 -17.73
C LYS A 183 7.12 -0.69 -16.34
N ALA A 184 7.53 0.54 -16.03
CA ALA A 184 8.03 0.92 -14.71
C ALA A 184 6.95 0.69 -13.64
N TYR A 185 5.71 1.09 -13.90
CA TYR A 185 4.58 0.85 -13.00
C TYR A 185 4.30 -0.65 -12.78
N GLY A 186 4.27 -1.45 -13.85
CA GLY A 186 4.08 -2.90 -13.74
C GLY A 186 5.18 -3.57 -12.92
N GLN A 187 6.46 -3.21 -13.15
CA GLN A 187 7.60 -3.69 -12.35
C GLN A 187 7.46 -3.29 -10.87
N ALA A 188 7.17 -2.04 -10.59
CA ALA A 188 7.00 -1.56 -9.22
C ALA A 188 5.85 -2.29 -8.48
N LYS A 189 4.74 -2.55 -9.18
CA LYS A 189 3.61 -3.30 -8.59
C LYS A 189 3.89 -4.79 -8.44
N LEU A 190 4.75 -5.36 -9.27
CA LEU A 190 5.28 -6.71 -9.07
C LEU A 190 6.25 -6.76 -7.88
N CYS A 191 7.10 -5.75 -7.69
CA CYS A 191 7.93 -5.63 -6.48
C CYS A 191 7.09 -5.61 -5.19
N ASN A 192 5.96 -4.87 -5.19
CA ASN A 192 5.05 -4.86 -4.05
C ASN A 192 4.46 -6.24 -3.76
N ALA A 193 4.10 -6.99 -4.79
CA ALA A 193 3.57 -8.34 -4.64
C ALA A 193 4.62 -9.32 -4.09
N LEU A 194 5.83 -9.32 -4.66
CA LEU A 194 6.95 -10.15 -4.21
C LEU A 194 7.38 -9.80 -2.78
N MET A 195 7.38 -8.51 -2.42
CA MET A 195 7.68 -8.07 -1.05
C MET A 195 6.68 -8.65 -0.04
N ALA A 196 5.38 -8.66 -0.36
CA ALA A 196 4.36 -9.24 0.54
C ALA A 196 4.56 -10.75 0.72
N VAL A 197 4.88 -11.47 -0.35
CA VAL A 197 5.17 -12.91 -0.31
C VAL A 197 6.38 -13.18 0.59
N GLU A 198 7.47 -12.45 0.39
CA GLU A 198 8.70 -12.63 1.14
C GLU A 198 8.58 -12.23 2.61
N LEU A 199 7.88 -11.12 2.91
CA LEU A 199 7.56 -10.74 4.29
C LEU A 199 6.81 -11.85 5.02
N HIS A 200 5.78 -12.43 4.39
CA HIS A 200 5.05 -13.51 5.01
C HIS A 200 5.93 -14.73 5.22
N ARG A 201 6.71 -15.13 4.21
CA ARG A 201 7.63 -16.26 4.30
C ARG A 201 8.64 -16.13 5.44
N ARG A 202 9.17 -14.92 5.66
CA ARG A 202 10.22 -14.66 6.67
C ARG A 202 9.69 -14.56 8.10
N PHE A 203 8.47 -14.07 8.27
CA PHE A 203 7.98 -13.65 9.60
C PHE A 203 6.64 -14.25 10.00
N ALA A 204 6.10 -15.22 9.25
CA ALA A 204 4.83 -15.89 9.58
C ALA A 204 4.90 -16.66 10.91
N ASP A 205 6.00 -17.31 11.18
CA ASP A 205 6.27 -18.03 12.44
C ASP A 205 6.39 -17.08 13.64
N GLN A 206 6.66 -15.79 13.41
CA GLN A 206 6.62 -14.73 14.41
C GLN A 206 5.24 -14.02 14.46
N GLY A 207 4.25 -14.57 13.78
CA GLY A 207 2.86 -14.11 13.79
C GLY A 207 2.53 -13.01 12.78
N LEU A 208 3.47 -12.57 11.92
CA LEU A 208 3.20 -11.56 10.90
C LEU A 208 2.41 -12.17 9.73
N THR A 209 1.32 -11.51 9.36
CA THR A 209 0.59 -11.81 8.14
C THR A 209 0.84 -10.70 7.11
N ALA A 210 1.40 -11.04 5.96
CA ALA A 210 1.54 -10.09 4.85
C ALA A 210 0.80 -10.61 3.62
N CYS A 211 0.11 -9.72 2.91
CA CYS A 211 -0.58 -10.02 1.66
C CYS A 211 -0.55 -8.83 0.70
N TYR A 212 -0.96 -9.06 -0.53
CA TYR A 212 -1.05 -8.00 -1.53
C TYR A 212 -2.39 -8.04 -2.25
N LEU A 213 -2.78 -6.89 -2.80
CA LEU A 213 -4.11 -6.74 -3.37
C LEU A 213 -4.13 -5.82 -4.59
N HIS A 214 -5.21 -5.94 -5.35
CA HIS A 214 -5.65 -4.96 -6.33
C HIS A 214 -6.93 -4.28 -5.82
N PRO A 215 -6.97 -2.93 -5.76
CA PRO A 215 -8.11 -2.20 -5.21
C PRO A 215 -9.35 -2.20 -6.14
N GLY A 216 -9.18 -2.67 -7.35
CA GLY A 216 -10.21 -2.68 -8.40
C GLY A 216 -9.82 -1.85 -9.60
N THR A 217 -10.41 -2.16 -10.76
CA THR A 217 -10.21 -1.41 -12.00
C THR A 217 -11.03 -0.13 -12.02
N MET A 218 -10.51 0.89 -12.69
CA MET A 218 -11.22 2.15 -12.93
C MET A 218 -11.76 2.83 -11.66
N VAL A 219 -10.97 2.80 -10.57
CA VAL A 219 -11.31 3.61 -9.41
C VAL A 219 -11.14 5.08 -9.80
N THR A 220 -12.17 5.89 -9.57
CA THR A 220 -12.08 7.34 -9.80
C THR A 220 -11.14 7.94 -8.77
N THR A 221 -9.86 7.98 -9.11
CA THR A 221 -8.81 8.63 -8.32
C THR A 221 -8.26 9.80 -9.12
N ASP A 222 -7.57 10.69 -8.46
CA ASP A 222 -6.96 11.88 -9.06
C ASP A 222 -5.75 11.58 -9.99
N ILE A 223 -5.58 10.34 -10.39
CA ILE A 223 -4.57 9.94 -11.37
C ILE A 223 -4.95 10.53 -12.73
N GLY A 224 -4.13 11.44 -13.26
CA GLY A 224 -4.36 12.10 -14.56
C GLY A 224 -5.03 13.48 -14.48
N ARG A 225 -4.97 14.19 -13.35
CA ARG A 225 -5.54 15.56 -13.16
C ARG A 225 -5.09 16.60 -14.18
N ASP A 226 -3.93 16.41 -14.79
CA ASP A 226 -3.28 17.45 -15.61
C ASP A 226 -3.78 17.50 -17.06
N SER A 227 -4.73 16.63 -17.46
CA SER A 227 -5.30 16.61 -18.79
C SER A 227 -6.81 16.82 -18.79
N SER A 228 -7.27 17.94 -19.38
CA SER A 228 -8.70 18.25 -19.54
C SER A 228 -9.45 17.20 -20.37
N LEU A 229 -8.78 16.57 -21.34
CA LEU A 229 -9.35 15.51 -22.17
C LEU A 229 -9.59 14.22 -21.37
N VAL A 230 -8.64 13.87 -20.50
CA VAL A 230 -8.77 12.71 -19.58
C VAL A 230 -9.90 12.95 -18.59
N ARG A 231 -10.02 14.18 -18.05
CA ARG A 231 -11.13 14.55 -17.16
C ARG A 231 -12.50 14.40 -17.84
N PHE A 232 -12.62 14.84 -19.08
CA PHE A 232 -13.88 14.72 -19.83
C PHE A 232 -14.22 13.25 -20.16
N ALA A 233 -13.24 12.46 -20.59
CA ALA A 233 -13.42 11.03 -20.83
C ALA A 233 -13.81 10.28 -19.54
N MET A 234 -13.19 10.62 -18.41
CA MET A 234 -13.52 10.04 -17.09
C MET A 234 -14.94 10.40 -16.63
N LEU A 235 -15.47 11.58 -17.02
CA LEU A 235 -16.85 11.95 -16.69
C LEU A 235 -17.86 11.04 -17.39
N LEU A 236 -17.59 10.65 -18.64
CA LEU A 236 -18.46 9.78 -19.44
C LEU A 236 -18.46 8.32 -18.93
N VAL A 237 -17.34 7.83 -18.37
CA VAL A 237 -17.23 6.46 -17.84
C VAL A 237 -17.51 6.38 -16.33
N ARG A 238 -17.72 7.50 -15.66
CA ARG A 238 -17.95 7.59 -14.21
C ARG A 238 -19.05 6.66 -13.66
N PRO A 239 -20.17 6.43 -14.36
CA PRO A 239 -21.19 5.47 -13.90
C PRO A 239 -20.70 4.02 -13.84
N PHE A 240 -19.62 3.71 -14.56
CA PHE A 240 -19.04 2.37 -14.64
C PHE A 240 -17.75 2.23 -13.81
N THR A 241 -17.31 3.30 -13.15
CA THR A 241 -16.11 3.31 -12.30
C THR A 241 -16.47 3.05 -10.85
N LYS A 242 -15.53 2.46 -10.10
CA LYS A 242 -15.65 2.33 -8.66
C LYS A 242 -15.45 3.68 -7.97
N THR A 243 -16.17 3.92 -6.89
CA THR A 243 -15.86 5.02 -5.98
C THR A 243 -14.55 4.73 -5.22
N ALA A 244 -13.94 5.75 -4.63
CA ALA A 244 -12.76 5.58 -3.80
C ALA A 244 -13.05 4.66 -2.58
N ASN A 245 -14.26 4.75 -2.01
CA ASN A 245 -14.71 3.89 -0.91
C ASN A 245 -14.82 2.41 -1.35
N GLN A 246 -15.34 2.13 -2.52
CA GLN A 246 -15.33 0.78 -3.11
C GLN A 246 -13.92 0.31 -3.45
N GLY A 247 -13.02 1.23 -3.83
CA GLY A 247 -11.60 0.94 -4.04
C GLY A 247 -10.88 0.56 -2.75
N ALA A 248 -11.26 1.15 -1.63
CA ALA A 248 -10.69 0.88 -0.30
C ALA A 248 -11.16 -0.46 0.30
N ALA A 249 -12.28 -1.03 -0.18
CA ALA A 249 -12.91 -2.22 0.39
C ALA A 249 -11.94 -3.40 0.55
N THR A 250 -11.14 -3.72 -0.47
CA THR A 250 -10.20 -4.85 -0.40
C THR A 250 -9.05 -4.56 0.59
N SER A 251 -8.61 -3.31 0.72
CA SER A 251 -7.57 -2.92 1.68
C SER A 251 -8.06 -3.10 3.12
N VAL A 252 -9.26 -2.62 3.43
CA VAL A 252 -9.83 -2.78 4.78
C VAL A 252 -10.19 -4.24 5.05
N PHE A 253 -10.67 -4.99 4.05
CA PHE A 253 -10.89 -6.43 4.16
C PHE A 253 -9.61 -7.17 4.58
N CYS A 254 -8.51 -6.98 3.88
CA CYS A 254 -7.23 -7.61 4.22
C CYS A 254 -6.72 -7.16 5.60
N ALA A 255 -6.99 -5.91 6.00
CA ALA A 255 -6.57 -5.39 7.29
C ALA A 255 -7.36 -5.99 8.47
N THR A 256 -8.61 -6.40 8.26
CA THR A 256 -9.54 -6.73 9.36
C THR A 256 -10.09 -8.16 9.34
N TRP A 257 -10.00 -8.86 8.20
CA TRP A 257 -10.54 -10.23 8.06
C TRP A 257 -10.00 -11.19 9.12
N ALA A 258 -10.91 -11.93 9.76
CA ALA A 258 -10.56 -12.86 10.85
C ALA A 258 -9.75 -14.08 10.39
N GLY A 259 -9.95 -14.53 9.15
CA GLY A 259 -9.24 -15.68 8.54
C GLY A 259 -7.80 -15.32 8.13
N ARG A 260 -6.94 -15.06 9.11
CA ARG A 260 -5.55 -14.59 8.89
C ARG A 260 -4.69 -15.57 8.11
N ASP A 261 -4.86 -16.86 8.37
CA ASP A 261 -4.09 -17.93 7.70
C ASP A 261 -4.37 -17.97 6.18
N GLU A 262 -5.54 -17.51 5.76
CA GLU A 262 -5.89 -17.41 4.34
C GLU A 262 -5.29 -16.18 3.66
N LEU A 263 -4.87 -15.16 4.44
CA LEU A 263 -4.30 -13.92 3.90
C LEU A 263 -2.82 -14.10 3.53
N GLY A 264 -2.08 -14.86 4.31
CA GLY A 264 -0.63 -14.92 4.26
C GLY A 264 -0.06 -15.28 2.88
N GLY A 265 0.79 -14.39 2.33
CA GLY A 265 1.43 -14.55 1.03
C GLY A 265 0.49 -14.49 -0.18
N ASN A 266 -0.82 -14.27 0.03
CA ASN A 266 -1.82 -14.41 -1.02
C ASN A 266 -2.22 -13.08 -1.66
N TYR A 267 -2.78 -13.19 -2.87
CA TYR A 267 -3.32 -12.10 -3.67
C TYR A 267 -4.82 -11.95 -3.50
N PHE A 268 -5.28 -10.72 -3.32
CA PHE A 268 -6.70 -10.38 -3.15
C PHE A 268 -7.19 -9.36 -4.17
N SER A 269 -8.42 -9.59 -4.62
CA SER A 269 -9.18 -8.64 -5.44
C SER A 269 -10.66 -8.78 -5.10
N HIS A 270 -11.38 -7.67 -5.01
CA HIS A 270 -12.82 -7.70 -4.70
C HIS A 270 -13.16 -8.41 -3.39
N CYS A 271 -12.35 -8.20 -2.36
CA CYS A 271 -12.47 -8.83 -1.04
C CYS A 271 -12.44 -10.37 -1.05
N THR A 272 -11.87 -10.98 -2.08
CA THR A 272 -11.70 -12.42 -2.19
C THR A 272 -10.28 -12.78 -2.62
N LYS A 273 -9.84 -13.98 -2.26
CA LYS A 273 -8.56 -14.53 -2.77
C LYS A 273 -8.65 -14.69 -4.29
N ALA A 274 -7.67 -14.17 -4.99
CA ALA A 274 -7.58 -14.19 -6.45
C ALA A 274 -6.35 -14.97 -6.93
N LYS A 275 -6.36 -15.37 -8.19
CA LYS A 275 -5.22 -16.08 -8.77
C LYS A 275 -4.01 -15.13 -8.84
N PRO A 276 -2.83 -15.48 -8.30
CA PRO A 276 -1.64 -14.66 -8.39
C PRO A 276 -1.02 -14.66 -9.80
N SER A 277 -0.01 -13.82 -10.07
CA SER A 277 0.84 -13.98 -11.25
C SER A 277 1.86 -15.09 -11.00
N ALA A 278 2.32 -15.76 -12.06
CA ALA A 278 3.29 -16.85 -11.93
C ALA A 278 4.60 -16.40 -11.25
N GLU A 279 5.04 -15.17 -11.50
CA GLU A 279 6.28 -14.66 -10.88
C GLU A 279 6.16 -14.48 -9.36
N THR A 280 4.97 -14.22 -8.83
CA THR A 280 4.77 -14.13 -7.37
C THR A 280 4.81 -15.49 -6.66
N GLU A 281 4.73 -16.58 -7.40
CA GLU A 281 4.94 -17.94 -6.91
C GLU A 281 6.43 -18.37 -7.00
N ASN A 282 7.28 -17.54 -7.61
CA ASN A 282 8.71 -17.77 -7.73
C ASN A 282 9.44 -17.29 -6.45
N MET A 283 9.70 -18.20 -5.54
CA MET A 283 10.37 -17.90 -4.26
C MET A 283 11.76 -17.29 -4.43
N GLN A 284 12.51 -17.71 -5.47
CA GLN A 284 13.84 -17.14 -5.73
C GLN A 284 13.73 -15.67 -6.15
N ALA A 285 12.68 -15.29 -6.87
CA ALA A 285 12.47 -13.90 -7.26
C ALA A 285 12.13 -13.02 -6.06
N SER A 286 11.30 -13.50 -5.13
CA SER A 286 10.96 -12.74 -3.92
C SER A 286 12.15 -12.57 -2.99
N GLU A 287 12.95 -13.62 -2.79
CA GLU A 287 14.17 -13.60 -1.99
C GLU A 287 15.23 -12.66 -2.59
N HIS A 288 15.48 -12.78 -3.89
CA HIS A 288 16.46 -11.91 -4.58
C HIS A 288 16.04 -10.44 -4.57
N LEU A 289 14.73 -10.14 -4.73
CA LEU A 289 14.24 -8.76 -4.59
C LEU A 289 14.47 -8.22 -3.17
N TRP A 290 14.26 -9.04 -2.17
CA TRP A 290 14.49 -8.66 -0.77
C TRP A 290 15.95 -8.28 -0.55
N GLU A 291 16.88 -9.16 -0.93
CA GLU A 291 18.33 -8.94 -0.79
C GLU A 291 18.80 -7.68 -1.55
N LEU A 292 18.29 -7.50 -2.76
CA LEU A 292 18.59 -6.33 -3.59
C LEU A 292 18.05 -5.03 -2.93
N SER A 293 16.85 -5.09 -2.35
CA SER A 293 16.26 -3.95 -1.64
C SER A 293 17.06 -3.58 -0.38
N GLU A 294 17.50 -4.57 0.40
CA GLU A 294 18.40 -4.35 1.53
C GLU A 294 19.73 -3.72 1.07
N GLN A 295 20.30 -4.22 -0.01
CA GLN A 295 21.54 -3.68 -0.57
C GLN A 295 21.36 -2.21 -0.97
N TRP A 296 20.30 -1.86 -1.68
CA TRP A 296 20.00 -0.47 -2.09
C TRP A 296 19.90 0.48 -0.90
N ILE A 297 19.25 0.05 0.17
CA ILE A 297 19.09 0.83 1.41
C ILE A 297 20.45 1.05 2.08
N LYS A 298 21.25 -0.02 2.21
CA LYS A 298 22.59 0.02 2.82
C LYS A 298 23.57 0.89 2.03
N GLU A 299 23.55 0.82 0.71
CA GLU A 299 24.40 1.64 -0.17
C GLU A 299 24.12 3.16 -0.01
N ARG A 300 22.96 3.53 0.49
CA ARG A 300 22.55 4.91 0.78
C ARG A 300 22.73 5.31 2.25
N GLY A 301 23.37 4.44 3.04
CA GLY A 301 23.70 4.70 4.44
C GLY A 301 22.56 4.53 5.42
N PHE A 302 21.49 3.80 5.05
CA PHE A 302 20.39 3.46 5.95
C PHE A 302 20.51 2.01 6.45
N SER A 303 19.90 1.74 7.62
CA SER A 303 19.81 0.41 8.21
C SER A 303 18.43 -0.21 7.91
N VAL A 304 18.38 -1.53 7.78
CA VAL A 304 17.16 -2.35 7.67
C VAL A 304 17.19 -3.41 8.75
#